data_2991c9b396aaf9a31622445e02378f71
#
_entry.id   2991c9b396aaf9a31622445e02378f71
#
_cell.length_a   1.000
_cell.length_b   1.000
_cell.length_c   1.000
_cell.angle_alpha   90.00
_cell.angle_beta   90.00
_cell.angle_gamma   90.00
#
_symmetry.space_group_name_H-M   'P 1'
#
loop_
_entity.id
_entity.type
_entity.pdbx_description
1 polymer ?
#
loop_
_entity_poly.entity_id
_entity_poly.type
_entity_poly.pdbx_seq_one_letter_code
_entity_poly.pdbx_strand_id
1 'polypeptide(L)'
;MAKFDAKSFNERAFGKYMSAIPNVKLNKLKESRAIVADQRLRETFVNNGQTGTVYAVLPYFGLIGGDAQNYDGVSNLTPEKTDTFEQGVFTYGRMMGWTEADFSYDVTGGVDFMANVRNQINRYWNDRDQDTILSILKGIFAMASTGTGNVKTANAAFVSAHTYDISAPSTDAVTTDAMKVSATTLNSAIQQACGDNKQKFSLVICHSTVATNLENMKLIAYLKYTDAEGVERDLGMATWNGRLVLIDDSMPVEVKNVGSTGGDVSLYTTYILGEGAIGFEPVGAKVPYEMVRDAKTRGGEDTLISRKRNAVSVAGISYLKTSQATNSPTNAELENGKNWSLVSNGTDCIAHKAIPIARIISRG
;
A
#
# COMPACT_ATOMS: atom_id res chain seq x y z
N MET A 1 -7.06 5.05 40.34
CA MET A 1 -7.13 4.50 38.95
C MET A 1 -6.71 3.05 39.00
N ALA A 2 -7.45 2.15 38.37
CA ALA A 2 -7.11 0.72 38.39
C ALA A 2 -5.80 0.51 37.61
N LYS A 3 -4.78 -0.04 38.30
CA LYS A 3 -3.53 -0.47 37.67
C LYS A 3 -3.86 -1.48 36.56
N PHE A 4 -3.17 -1.35 35.44
CA PHE A 4 -3.23 -2.33 34.34
C PHE A 4 -2.39 -3.55 34.78
N ASP A 5 -3.03 -4.51 35.47
CA ASP A 5 -2.38 -5.71 35.98
C ASP A 5 -2.58 -6.85 34.97
N ALA A 6 -1.52 -7.66 34.74
CA ALA A 6 -1.57 -8.84 33.90
C ALA A 6 -2.68 -9.83 34.30
N LYS A 7 -3.01 -9.90 35.61
CA LYS A 7 -4.10 -10.74 36.15
C LYS A 7 -5.51 -10.23 35.79
N SER A 8 -5.66 -8.92 35.59
CA SER A 8 -6.94 -8.26 35.25
C SER A 8 -7.07 -7.92 33.76
N PHE A 9 -6.04 -8.19 32.97
CA PHE A 9 -6.02 -7.89 31.53
C PHE A 9 -7.02 -8.78 30.78
N ASN A 10 -8.01 -8.16 30.16
CA ASN A 10 -8.97 -8.84 29.32
C ASN A 10 -8.67 -8.55 27.83
N GLU A 11 -8.02 -9.52 27.17
CA GLU A 11 -7.61 -9.42 25.76
C GLU A 11 -8.77 -9.07 24.82
N ARG A 12 -9.96 -9.66 25.06
CA ARG A 12 -11.14 -9.44 24.19
C ARG A 12 -11.71 -8.03 24.38
N ALA A 13 -11.76 -7.53 25.61
CA ALA A 13 -12.22 -6.17 25.90
C ALA A 13 -11.24 -5.14 25.33
N PHE A 14 -9.94 -5.37 25.48
CA PHE A 14 -8.89 -4.53 24.92
C PHE A 14 -8.94 -4.53 23.39
N GLY A 15 -9.06 -5.69 22.75
CA GLY A 15 -9.20 -5.81 21.29
C GLY A 15 -10.42 -5.08 20.73
N LYS A 16 -11.58 -5.17 21.41
CA LYS A 16 -12.78 -4.41 21.04
C LYS A 16 -12.59 -2.91 21.20
N TYR A 17 -11.95 -2.47 22.29
CA TYR A 17 -11.63 -1.06 22.49
C TYR A 17 -10.71 -0.53 21.39
N MET A 18 -9.66 -1.28 21.04
CA MET A 18 -8.72 -0.90 19.99
C MET A 18 -9.38 -0.83 18.61
N SER A 19 -10.31 -1.73 18.30
CA SER A 19 -11.05 -1.71 17.03
C SER A 19 -12.03 -0.55 16.92
N ALA A 20 -12.46 0.03 18.04
CA ALA A 20 -13.38 1.16 18.07
C ALA A 20 -12.70 2.52 17.83
N ILE A 21 -11.36 2.61 17.94
CA ILE A 21 -10.63 3.86 17.69
C ILE A 21 -10.52 4.10 16.17
N PRO A 22 -11.02 5.23 15.64
CA PRO A 22 -11.03 5.49 14.21
C PRO A 22 -9.62 5.65 13.65
N ASN A 23 -9.38 5.01 12.51
CA ASN A 23 -8.14 5.10 11.76
C ASN A 23 -8.29 6.09 10.60
N VAL A 24 -7.85 7.33 10.79
CA VAL A 24 -8.04 8.40 9.81
C VAL A 24 -7.30 8.13 8.49
N LYS A 25 -6.05 7.63 8.53
CA LYS A 25 -5.27 7.34 7.31
C LYS A 25 -5.83 6.14 6.55
N LEU A 26 -6.08 5.03 7.23
CA LEU A 26 -6.66 3.83 6.61
C LEU A 26 -8.09 4.08 6.12
N ASN A 27 -8.86 4.93 6.82
CA ASN A 27 -10.18 5.32 6.37
C ASN A 27 -10.12 6.09 5.03
N LYS A 28 -9.20 7.04 4.87
CA LYS A 28 -8.98 7.75 3.60
C LYS A 28 -8.62 6.79 2.46
N LEU A 29 -7.75 5.81 2.73
CA LEU A 29 -7.39 4.78 1.77
C LEU A 29 -8.58 3.88 1.39
N LYS A 30 -9.45 3.57 2.35
CA LYS A 30 -10.68 2.78 2.12
C LYS A 30 -11.77 3.61 1.42
N GLU A 31 -11.95 4.88 1.80
CA GLU A 31 -12.91 5.79 1.17
C GLU A 31 -12.61 6.01 -0.32
N SER A 32 -11.33 6.04 -0.70
CA SER A 32 -10.92 6.11 -2.09
C SER A 32 -11.20 4.83 -2.89
N ARG A 33 -11.58 3.73 -2.22
CA ARG A 33 -11.72 2.37 -2.77
C ARG A 33 -10.45 1.81 -3.44
N ALA A 34 -9.30 2.43 -3.24
CA ALA A 34 -8.02 1.89 -3.71
C ALA A 34 -7.63 0.64 -2.93
N ILE A 35 -7.97 0.60 -1.64
CA ILE A 35 -7.84 -0.57 -0.79
C ILE A 35 -9.23 -1.14 -0.53
N VAL A 36 -9.44 -2.39 -0.92
CA VAL A 36 -10.72 -3.10 -0.80
C VAL A 36 -10.52 -4.38 0.00
N ALA A 37 -11.52 -4.75 0.80
CA ALA A 37 -11.57 -6.08 1.39
C ALA A 37 -11.73 -7.13 0.26
N ASP A 38 -10.80 -8.07 0.17
CA ASP A 38 -10.83 -9.13 -0.85
C ASP A 38 -11.41 -10.41 -0.22
N GLN A 39 -12.63 -10.78 -0.63
CA GLN A 39 -13.30 -11.97 -0.14
C GLN A 39 -12.49 -13.25 -0.42
N ARG A 40 -11.76 -13.32 -1.53
CA ARG A 40 -10.90 -14.46 -1.87
C ARG A 40 -9.81 -14.67 -0.82
N LEU A 41 -9.21 -13.57 -0.31
CA LEU A 41 -8.23 -13.63 0.77
C LEU A 41 -8.86 -14.12 2.07
N ARG A 42 -10.08 -13.67 2.37
CA ARG A 42 -10.82 -14.11 3.57
C ARG A 42 -11.13 -15.59 3.50
N GLU A 43 -11.61 -16.08 2.39
CA GLU A 43 -11.90 -17.51 2.19
C GLU A 43 -10.63 -18.36 2.27
N THR A 44 -9.52 -17.88 1.69
CA THR A 44 -8.25 -18.62 1.65
C THR A 44 -7.54 -18.64 2.99
N PHE A 45 -7.48 -17.50 3.69
CA PHE A 45 -6.63 -17.34 4.88
C PHE A 45 -7.38 -17.27 6.20
N VAL A 46 -8.69 -17.00 6.21
CA VAL A 46 -9.49 -16.83 7.44
C VAL A 46 -10.47 -17.98 7.64
N ASN A 47 -11.25 -18.33 6.62
CA ASN A 47 -12.37 -19.28 6.75
C ASN A 47 -11.95 -20.74 6.65
N ASN A 48 -10.87 -21.05 5.93
CA ASN A 48 -10.36 -22.43 5.86
C ASN A 48 -9.60 -22.77 7.14
N GLY A 49 -10.18 -23.57 8.02
CA GLY A 49 -9.63 -23.96 9.34
C GLY A 49 -8.25 -24.66 9.33
N GLN A 50 -7.59 -24.79 8.19
CA GLN A 50 -6.22 -25.29 8.00
C GLN A 50 -5.20 -24.18 7.69
N THR A 51 -5.47 -22.95 7.98
CA THR A 51 -4.74 -21.79 7.49
C THR A 51 -3.48 -21.47 8.29
N GLY A 52 -2.51 -22.36 8.22
CA GLY A 52 -1.11 -22.06 8.55
C GLY A 52 -0.32 -21.49 7.38
N THR A 53 -0.93 -21.25 6.23
CA THR A 53 -0.28 -20.79 5.01
C THR A 53 0.09 -19.32 5.07
N VAL A 54 1.33 -19.00 4.70
CA VAL A 54 1.82 -17.60 4.54
C VAL A 54 1.69 -17.15 3.09
N TYR A 55 1.54 -18.09 2.17
CA TYR A 55 1.49 -17.89 0.73
C TYR A 55 0.45 -18.81 0.10
N ALA A 56 -0.34 -18.30 -0.81
CA ALA A 56 -1.30 -19.08 -1.58
C ALA A 56 -1.29 -18.62 -3.05
N VAL A 57 -1.66 -19.53 -3.94
CA VAL A 57 -1.85 -19.24 -5.36
C VAL A 57 -3.34 -19.33 -5.65
N LEU A 58 -3.89 -18.25 -6.19
CA LEU A 58 -5.31 -18.15 -6.54
C LEU A 58 -5.47 -18.14 -8.06
N PRO A 59 -6.50 -18.80 -8.61
CA PRO A 59 -6.82 -18.69 -10.03
C PRO A 59 -7.24 -17.25 -10.35
N TYR A 60 -6.72 -16.73 -11.45
CA TYR A 60 -7.06 -15.44 -11.99
C TYR A 60 -7.50 -15.59 -13.45
N PHE A 61 -8.67 -15.09 -13.78
CA PHE A 61 -9.20 -15.21 -15.13
C PHE A 61 -8.83 -13.99 -15.94
N GLY A 62 -8.26 -14.20 -17.12
CA GLY A 62 -7.98 -13.15 -18.10
C GLY A 62 -9.25 -12.65 -18.79
N LEU A 63 -9.14 -11.54 -19.47
CA LEU A 63 -10.18 -11.07 -20.37
C LEU A 63 -10.24 -12.02 -21.57
N ILE A 64 -11.46 -12.32 -22.02
CA ILE A 64 -11.67 -13.08 -23.25
C ILE A 64 -11.21 -12.18 -24.41
N GLY A 65 -10.26 -12.68 -25.20
CA GLY A 65 -9.74 -12.03 -26.39
C GLY A 65 -10.19 -12.77 -27.66
N GLY A 66 -9.58 -12.42 -28.80
CA GLY A 66 -9.81 -13.01 -30.10
C GLY A 66 -10.63 -12.12 -31.03
N ASP A 67 -10.42 -12.28 -32.31
CA ASP A 67 -11.18 -11.57 -33.35
C ASP A 67 -12.46 -12.31 -33.71
N ALA A 68 -13.54 -11.56 -33.91
CA ALA A 68 -14.80 -12.14 -34.36
C ALA A 68 -14.65 -12.78 -35.74
N GLN A 69 -15.01 -14.05 -35.84
CA GLN A 69 -15.00 -14.77 -37.13
C GLN A 69 -16.23 -14.46 -37.93
N ASN A 70 -16.08 -14.50 -39.26
CA ASN A 70 -17.19 -14.24 -40.16
C ASN A 70 -18.24 -15.36 -40.11
N TYR A 71 -19.51 -15.01 -39.96
CA TYR A 71 -20.63 -15.94 -40.03
C TYR A 71 -21.21 -15.92 -41.46
N ASP A 72 -20.71 -16.82 -42.31
CA ASP A 72 -21.07 -16.89 -43.74
C ASP A 72 -21.86 -18.13 -44.12
N GLY A 73 -22.14 -19.03 -43.16
CA GLY A 73 -22.84 -20.29 -43.39
C GLY A 73 -21.99 -21.35 -44.10
N VAL A 74 -20.71 -21.09 -44.37
CA VAL A 74 -19.77 -21.98 -45.06
C VAL A 74 -18.55 -22.31 -44.22
N SER A 75 -18.00 -21.29 -43.54
CA SER A 75 -16.79 -21.43 -42.73
C SER A 75 -17.08 -22.05 -41.34
N ASN A 76 -16.23 -22.99 -40.92
CA ASN A 76 -16.31 -23.55 -39.58
C ASN A 76 -15.75 -22.60 -38.53
N LEU A 77 -16.43 -22.49 -37.38
CA LEU A 77 -15.95 -21.76 -36.24
C LEU A 77 -14.70 -22.43 -35.62
N THR A 78 -13.63 -21.67 -35.44
CA THR A 78 -12.47 -22.09 -34.67
C THR A 78 -12.56 -21.47 -33.27
N PRO A 79 -12.86 -22.24 -32.21
CA PRO A 79 -12.99 -21.70 -30.86
C PRO A 79 -11.63 -21.26 -30.29
N GLU A 80 -11.61 -20.11 -29.68
CA GLU A 80 -10.48 -19.63 -28.91
C GLU A 80 -10.48 -20.26 -27.51
N LYS A 81 -9.28 -20.38 -26.91
CA LYS A 81 -9.13 -20.85 -25.54
C LYS A 81 -9.25 -19.69 -24.56
N THR A 82 -9.91 -19.94 -23.43
CA THR A 82 -9.89 -19.01 -22.31
C THR A 82 -8.59 -19.20 -21.53
N ASP A 83 -7.84 -18.10 -21.35
CA ASP A 83 -6.61 -18.14 -20.57
C ASP A 83 -6.90 -18.06 -19.07
N THR A 84 -6.36 -19.02 -18.34
CA THR A 84 -6.33 -19.04 -16.88
C THR A 84 -4.93 -18.68 -16.41
N PHE A 85 -4.85 -17.73 -15.50
CA PHE A 85 -3.61 -17.26 -14.91
C PHE A 85 -3.56 -17.64 -13.43
N GLU A 86 -2.38 -17.52 -12.84
CA GLU A 86 -2.14 -17.77 -11.43
C GLU A 86 -1.68 -16.50 -10.72
N GLN A 87 -2.35 -16.13 -9.63
CA GLN A 87 -1.99 -15.01 -8.80
C GLN A 87 -1.47 -15.50 -7.44
N GLY A 88 -0.21 -15.24 -7.15
CA GLY A 88 0.36 -15.44 -5.82
C GLY A 88 -0.08 -14.32 -4.87
N VAL A 89 -0.64 -14.72 -3.73
CA VAL A 89 -1.04 -13.83 -2.64
C VAL A 89 -0.34 -14.26 -1.35
N PHE A 90 -0.11 -13.33 -0.43
CA PHE A 90 0.66 -13.60 0.77
C PHE A 90 0.05 -12.98 2.02
N THR A 91 0.46 -13.54 3.17
CA THR A 91 0.18 -12.95 4.48
C THR A 91 1.48 -12.47 5.12
N TYR A 92 1.42 -11.35 5.81
CA TYR A 92 2.51 -10.88 6.64
C TYR A 92 2.05 -10.70 8.08
N GLY A 93 2.96 -10.97 9.01
CA GLY A 93 2.78 -10.74 10.43
C GLY A 93 3.75 -9.69 10.94
N ARG A 94 3.28 -8.88 11.87
CA ARG A 94 4.10 -7.90 12.60
C ARG A 94 3.78 -8.01 14.08
N MET A 95 4.78 -7.83 14.92
CA MET A 95 4.63 -7.77 16.37
C MET A 95 5.47 -6.63 16.95
N MET A 96 4.99 -6.10 18.06
CA MET A 96 5.69 -5.09 18.84
C MET A 96 5.34 -5.25 20.32
N GLY A 97 6.30 -4.96 21.19
CA GLY A 97 6.12 -4.95 22.64
C GLY A 97 6.57 -3.61 23.23
N TRP A 98 5.84 -3.18 24.25
CA TRP A 98 6.16 -1.97 25.04
C TRP A 98 6.27 -2.38 26.50
N THR A 99 7.37 -1.98 27.15
CA THR A 99 7.69 -2.35 28.52
C THR A 99 7.66 -1.11 29.41
N GLU A 100 7.07 -1.25 30.57
CA GLU A 100 7.07 -0.26 31.65
C GLU A 100 7.65 -0.90 32.91
N ALA A 101 8.61 -0.21 33.55
CA ALA A 101 9.15 -0.63 34.85
C ALA A 101 8.35 0.02 35.99
N ASP A 102 8.09 -0.73 37.08
CA ASP A 102 7.37 -0.25 38.27
C ASP A 102 8.05 1.02 38.85
N PHE A 103 9.37 1.05 38.85
CA PHE A 103 10.15 2.21 39.33
C PHE A 103 9.85 3.50 38.57
N SER A 104 9.53 3.41 37.28
CA SER A 104 9.14 4.59 36.46
C SER A 104 7.82 5.19 36.96
N TYR A 105 6.87 4.35 37.35
CA TYR A 105 5.61 4.80 37.93
C TYR A 105 5.81 5.51 39.27
N ASP A 106 6.68 4.94 40.14
CA ASP A 106 6.97 5.49 41.49
C ASP A 106 7.68 6.85 41.37
N VAL A 107 8.64 6.99 40.45
CA VAL A 107 9.40 8.25 40.24
C VAL A 107 8.56 9.34 39.63
N THR A 108 7.63 9.01 38.72
CA THR A 108 6.79 9.99 38.01
C THR A 108 5.53 10.40 38.80
N GLY A 109 5.38 9.92 40.04
CA GLY A 109 4.22 10.25 40.87
C GLY A 109 2.91 9.65 40.39
N GLY A 110 2.97 8.49 39.71
CA GLY A 110 1.81 7.72 39.33
C GLY A 110 1.27 7.98 37.91
N VAL A 111 2.12 8.45 36.99
CA VAL A 111 1.75 8.54 35.56
C VAL A 111 1.71 7.13 34.98
N ASP A 112 0.55 6.75 34.48
CA ASP A 112 0.32 5.44 33.84
C ASP A 112 0.79 5.45 32.36
N PHE A 113 2.03 5.01 32.13
CA PHE A 113 2.61 4.91 30.78
C PHE A 113 1.87 3.90 29.89
N MET A 114 1.34 2.80 30.50
CA MET A 114 0.59 1.79 29.74
C MET A 114 -0.75 2.32 29.22
N ALA A 115 -1.40 3.25 29.94
CA ALA A 115 -2.57 3.95 29.42
C ALA A 115 -2.22 4.80 28.19
N ASN A 116 -1.06 5.45 28.20
CA ASN A 116 -0.57 6.23 27.06
C ASN A 116 -0.24 5.33 25.85
N VAL A 117 0.47 4.22 26.06
CA VAL A 117 0.76 3.20 25.03
C VAL A 117 -0.54 2.69 24.41
N ARG A 118 -1.54 2.37 25.23
CA ARG A 118 -2.85 1.92 24.74
C ARG A 118 -3.50 2.93 23.80
N ASN A 119 -3.43 4.23 24.10
CA ASN A 119 -4.01 5.27 23.26
C ASN A 119 -3.25 5.47 21.94
N GLN A 120 -1.96 5.13 21.90
CA GLN A 120 -1.12 5.32 20.72
C GLN A 120 -1.01 4.07 19.82
N ILE A 121 -1.39 2.88 20.31
CA ILE A 121 -1.14 1.61 19.64
C ILE A 121 -1.81 1.53 18.25
N ASN A 122 -3.01 2.06 18.11
CA ASN A 122 -3.73 2.09 16.83
C ASN A 122 -3.00 2.98 15.82
N ARG A 123 -2.54 4.16 16.24
CA ARG A 123 -1.77 5.06 15.38
C ARG A 123 -0.49 4.36 14.91
N TYR A 124 0.23 3.71 15.83
CA TYR A 124 1.44 2.95 15.51
C TYR A 124 1.18 1.89 14.42
N TRP A 125 0.13 1.06 14.59
CA TRP A 125 -0.19 0.02 13.61
C TRP A 125 -0.61 0.58 12.26
N ASN A 126 -1.30 1.72 12.25
CA ASN A 126 -1.70 2.39 11.02
C ASN A 126 -0.51 2.88 10.21
N ASP A 127 0.46 3.48 10.90
CA ASP A 127 1.69 3.95 10.27
C ASP A 127 2.50 2.75 9.72
N ARG A 128 2.55 1.62 10.47
CA ARG A 128 3.23 0.41 9.99
C ARG A 128 2.52 -0.28 8.81
N ASP A 129 1.20 -0.30 8.79
CA ASP A 129 0.45 -0.83 7.64
C ASP A 129 0.69 0.03 6.40
N GLN A 130 0.73 1.34 6.55
CA GLN A 130 1.03 2.25 5.45
C GLN A 130 2.46 2.07 4.92
N ASP A 131 3.46 1.97 5.80
CA ASP A 131 4.84 1.65 5.40
C ASP A 131 4.92 0.33 4.61
N THR A 132 4.14 -0.66 5.02
CA THR A 132 4.07 -1.95 4.30
C THR A 132 3.47 -1.78 2.92
N ILE A 133 2.40 -0.99 2.77
CA ILE A 133 1.79 -0.70 1.46
C ILE A 133 2.78 0.05 0.55
N LEU A 134 3.51 1.04 1.07
CA LEU A 134 4.52 1.76 0.31
C LEU A 134 5.68 0.84 -0.11
N SER A 135 6.10 -0.08 0.77
CA SER A 135 7.12 -1.09 0.44
C SER A 135 6.65 -2.04 -0.67
N ILE A 136 5.37 -2.45 -0.67
CA ILE A 136 4.76 -3.23 -1.76
C ILE A 136 4.81 -2.45 -3.07
N LEU A 137 4.36 -1.20 -3.09
CA LEU A 137 4.37 -0.37 -4.29
C LEU A 137 5.80 -0.16 -4.83
N LYS A 138 6.76 0.06 -3.95
CA LYS A 138 8.17 0.19 -4.33
C LYS A 138 8.70 -1.11 -4.97
N GLY A 139 8.38 -2.27 -4.41
CA GLY A 139 8.76 -3.58 -4.95
C GLY A 139 8.13 -3.86 -6.32
N ILE A 140 6.86 -3.52 -6.50
CA ILE A 140 6.15 -3.65 -7.79
C ILE A 140 6.88 -2.87 -8.90
N PHE A 141 7.26 -1.63 -8.64
CA PHE A 141 7.99 -0.84 -9.63
C PHE A 141 9.47 -1.21 -9.78
N ALA A 142 9.99 -2.10 -8.95
CA ALA A 142 11.34 -2.68 -9.08
C ALA A 142 11.37 -3.99 -9.88
N MET A 143 10.22 -4.52 -10.34
CA MET A 143 10.13 -5.84 -10.98
C MET A 143 10.57 -5.89 -12.46
N ALA A 144 11.04 -4.82 -13.07
CA ALA A 144 11.35 -4.74 -14.50
C ALA A 144 12.32 -5.83 -14.99
N SER A 145 13.22 -6.34 -14.12
CA SER A 145 14.18 -7.39 -14.46
C SER A 145 13.72 -8.80 -14.07
N THR A 146 12.53 -8.95 -13.48
CA THR A 146 12.03 -10.23 -12.94
C THR A 146 11.45 -11.11 -14.03
N GLY A 147 11.65 -12.43 -13.89
CA GLY A 147 11.18 -13.42 -14.86
C GLY A 147 12.14 -13.67 -16.01
N THR A 148 11.71 -14.46 -16.97
CA THR A 148 12.45 -14.83 -18.19
C THR A 148 11.54 -14.69 -19.41
N GLY A 149 12.12 -14.59 -20.61
CA GLY A 149 11.36 -14.53 -21.87
C GLY A 149 10.28 -13.43 -21.89
N ASN A 150 9.08 -13.79 -22.31
CA ASN A 150 7.95 -12.88 -22.44
C ASN A 150 7.51 -12.25 -21.11
N VAL A 151 7.60 -12.98 -20.00
CA VAL A 151 7.25 -12.48 -18.67
C VAL A 151 8.18 -11.32 -18.28
N LYS A 152 9.47 -11.45 -18.48
CA LYS A 152 10.43 -10.36 -18.23
C LYS A 152 10.13 -9.14 -19.09
N THR A 153 9.85 -9.35 -20.37
CA THR A 153 9.52 -8.27 -21.32
C THR A 153 8.24 -7.56 -20.89
N ALA A 154 7.21 -8.30 -20.48
CA ALA A 154 5.95 -7.75 -20.00
C ALA A 154 6.11 -6.96 -18.69
N ASN A 155 6.92 -7.46 -17.73
CA ASN A 155 7.24 -6.76 -16.49
C ASN A 155 7.97 -5.43 -16.76
N ALA A 156 8.95 -5.44 -17.67
CA ALA A 156 9.67 -4.23 -18.07
C ALA A 156 8.74 -3.22 -18.77
N ALA A 157 7.86 -3.69 -19.65
CA ALA A 157 6.86 -2.88 -20.34
C ALA A 157 5.87 -2.24 -19.35
N PHE A 158 5.39 -3.01 -18.36
CA PHE A 158 4.55 -2.48 -17.28
C PHE A 158 5.26 -1.35 -16.53
N VAL A 159 6.47 -1.60 -16.01
CA VAL A 159 7.20 -0.59 -15.23
C VAL A 159 7.45 0.67 -16.05
N SER A 160 7.80 0.54 -17.34
CA SER A 160 8.01 1.67 -18.25
C SER A 160 6.70 2.44 -18.52
N ALA A 161 5.63 1.74 -18.88
CA ALA A 161 4.35 2.38 -19.21
C ALA A 161 3.69 3.03 -17.99
N HIS A 162 3.83 2.44 -16.80
CA HIS A 162 3.22 2.92 -15.56
C HIS A 162 4.12 3.85 -14.74
N THR A 163 5.27 4.24 -15.25
CA THR A 163 6.15 5.27 -14.67
C THR A 163 6.18 6.48 -15.57
N TYR A 164 5.68 7.61 -15.08
CA TYR A 164 5.78 8.91 -15.76
C TYR A 164 6.87 9.73 -15.07
N ASP A 165 8.05 9.79 -15.68
CA ASP A 165 9.22 10.46 -15.12
C ASP A 165 9.44 11.80 -15.81
N ILE A 166 9.21 12.87 -15.07
CA ILE A 166 9.46 14.26 -15.50
C ILE A 166 10.69 14.87 -14.83
N SER A 167 11.37 14.09 -13.97
CA SER A 167 12.47 14.59 -13.16
C SER A 167 13.75 14.92 -13.95
N ALA A 168 13.89 14.37 -15.17
CA ALA A 168 15.04 14.53 -16.06
C ALA A 168 16.41 14.52 -15.30
N PRO A 169 16.75 13.43 -14.59
CA PRO A 169 17.83 13.43 -13.61
C PRO A 169 19.25 13.50 -14.22
N SER A 170 19.39 13.61 -15.54
CA SER A 170 20.65 13.28 -16.18
C SER A 170 21.63 14.45 -16.39
N THR A 171 21.23 15.72 -16.28
CA THR A 171 22.07 16.80 -16.77
C THR A 171 22.26 18.00 -15.88
N ASP A 172 21.33 18.38 -15.00
CA ASP A 172 21.43 19.60 -14.21
C ASP A 172 20.89 19.46 -12.78
N ALA A 173 21.62 20.03 -11.81
CA ALA A 173 21.15 20.21 -10.45
C ALA A 173 20.03 21.27 -10.36
N VAL A 174 19.89 22.12 -11.37
CA VAL A 174 18.87 23.17 -11.39
C VAL A 174 17.50 22.56 -11.70
N THR A 175 16.57 22.74 -10.76
CA THR A 175 15.18 22.31 -10.94
C THR A 175 14.42 23.37 -11.75
N THR A 176 13.93 22.96 -12.92
CA THR A 176 13.06 23.81 -13.75
C THR A 176 11.59 23.48 -13.50
N ASP A 177 10.68 24.37 -13.87
CA ASP A 177 9.24 24.14 -13.69
C ASP A 177 8.73 22.94 -14.50
N ALA A 178 9.39 22.58 -15.59
CA ALA A 178 9.08 21.37 -16.38
C ALA A 178 9.36 20.06 -15.61
N MET A 179 10.22 20.08 -14.60
CA MET A 179 10.58 18.95 -13.75
C MET A 179 9.69 18.82 -12.52
N LYS A 180 8.82 19.80 -12.30
CA LYS A 180 7.84 19.80 -11.22
C LYS A 180 6.47 19.31 -11.71
N VAL A 181 5.64 18.90 -10.77
CA VAL A 181 4.27 18.48 -11.09
C VAL A 181 3.45 19.69 -11.55
N SER A 182 2.71 19.53 -12.63
CA SER A 182 1.87 20.56 -13.27
C SER A 182 0.43 20.09 -13.46
N ALA A 183 -0.45 20.96 -13.95
CA ALA A 183 -1.87 20.68 -14.20
C ALA A 183 -2.10 19.49 -15.15
N THR A 184 -1.20 19.25 -16.09
CA THR A 184 -1.32 18.18 -17.10
C THR A 184 -0.66 16.88 -16.70
N THR A 185 0.26 16.89 -15.73
CA THR A 185 1.10 15.76 -15.34
C THR A 185 0.29 14.53 -14.94
N LEU A 186 -0.75 14.72 -14.10
CA LEU A 186 -1.59 13.61 -13.65
C LEU A 186 -2.33 12.93 -14.82
N ASN A 187 -2.92 13.72 -15.71
CA ASN A 187 -3.67 13.19 -16.85
C ASN A 187 -2.76 12.49 -17.87
N SER A 188 -1.55 13.01 -18.07
CA SER A 188 -0.54 12.39 -18.94
C SER A 188 -0.04 11.07 -18.38
N ALA A 189 0.23 11.01 -17.06
CA ALA A 189 0.65 9.78 -16.38
C ALA A 189 -0.42 8.69 -16.47
N ILE A 190 -1.68 9.03 -16.25
CA ILE A 190 -2.80 8.08 -16.33
C ILE A 190 -3.02 7.61 -17.77
N GLN A 191 -2.93 8.52 -18.73
CA GLN A 191 -3.08 8.18 -20.15
C GLN A 191 -1.97 7.24 -20.61
N GLN A 192 -0.72 7.47 -20.20
CA GLN A 192 0.40 6.59 -20.51
C GLN A 192 0.21 5.18 -19.89
N ALA A 193 -0.29 5.11 -18.67
CA ALA A 193 -0.46 3.84 -17.96
C ALA A 193 -1.61 2.98 -18.50
N CYS A 194 -2.80 3.55 -18.67
CA CYS A 194 -4.03 2.79 -18.92
C CYS A 194 -4.81 3.26 -20.18
N GLY A 195 -4.32 4.26 -20.91
CA GLY A 195 -4.97 4.74 -22.13
C GLY A 195 -6.37 5.32 -21.87
N ASP A 196 -7.40 4.67 -22.37
CA ASP A 196 -8.81 5.07 -22.25
C ASP A 196 -9.44 4.77 -20.88
N ASN A 197 -8.86 3.88 -20.11
CA ASN A 197 -9.36 3.47 -18.78
C ASN A 197 -9.07 4.46 -17.63
N LYS A 198 -9.06 5.77 -17.93
CA LYS A 198 -8.69 6.84 -16.98
C LYS A 198 -9.56 6.91 -15.72
N GLN A 199 -10.82 6.49 -15.80
CA GLN A 199 -11.79 6.59 -14.71
C GLN A 199 -11.53 5.61 -13.57
N LYS A 200 -10.71 4.57 -13.79
CA LYS A 200 -10.37 3.59 -12.76
C LYS A 200 -9.56 4.18 -11.62
N PHE A 201 -8.83 5.27 -11.84
CA PHE A 201 -7.99 5.89 -10.83
C PHE A 201 -8.79 6.80 -9.89
N SER A 202 -8.66 6.58 -8.58
CA SER A 202 -9.44 7.25 -7.55
C SER A 202 -8.59 7.96 -6.50
N LEU A 203 -7.33 7.55 -6.31
CA LEU A 203 -6.45 8.02 -5.24
C LEU A 203 -5.09 8.44 -5.78
N VAL A 204 -4.58 9.56 -5.25
CA VAL A 204 -3.20 10.02 -5.44
C VAL A 204 -2.54 10.11 -4.07
N ILE A 205 -1.36 9.51 -3.89
CA ILE A 205 -0.57 9.62 -2.67
C ILE A 205 0.69 10.39 -3.03
N CYS A 206 0.91 11.55 -2.40
CA CYS A 206 2.04 12.41 -2.69
C CYS A 206 2.74 12.91 -1.41
N HIS A 207 4.00 13.31 -1.56
CA HIS A 207 4.76 13.96 -0.50
C HIS A 207 4.27 15.39 -0.29
N SER A 208 4.45 15.95 0.92
CA SER A 208 4.03 17.32 1.26
C SER A 208 4.63 18.38 0.34
N THR A 209 5.87 18.22 -0.11
CA THR A 209 6.53 19.14 -1.06
C THR A 209 5.77 19.23 -2.38
N VAL A 210 5.35 18.08 -2.93
CA VAL A 210 4.56 18.02 -4.18
C VAL A 210 3.18 18.64 -3.93
N ALA A 211 2.56 18.35 -2.78
CA ALA A 211 1.26 18.91 -2.42
C ALA A 211 1.32 20.44 -2.32
N THR A 212 2.35 21.00 -1.68
CA THR A 212 2.55 22.46 -1.58
C THR A 212 2.70 23.11 -2.95
N ASN A 213 3.42 22.47 -3.88
CA ASN A 213 3.52 22.97 -5.25
C ASN A 213 2.15 23.00 -5.95
N LEU A 214 1.34 21.95 -5.80
CA LEU A 214 -0.01 21.88 -6.34
C LEU A 214 -0.98 22.90 -5.69
N GLU A 215 -0.83 23.17 -4.39
CA GLU A 215 -1.57 24.21 -3.67
C GLU A 215 -1.24 25.61 -4.18
N ASN A 216 0.05 25.90 -4.36
CA ASN A 216 0.52 27.18 -4.91
C ASN A 216 -0.04 27.43 -6.31
N MET A 217 -0.19 26.37 -7.11
CA MET A 217 -0.82 26.44 -8.44
C MET A 217 -2.36 26.41 -8.39
N LYS A 218 -2.97 26.30 -7.19
CA LYS A 218 -4.43 26.18 -6.99
C LYS A 218 -5.05 24.96 -7.72
N LEU A 219 -4.30 23.89 -7.86
CA LEU A 219 -4.75 22.66 -8.51
C LEU A 219 -5.39 21.67 -7.54
N ILE A 220 -5.14 21.81 -6.24
CA ILE A 220 -5.78 21.06 -5.18
C ILE A 220 -7.00 21.85 -4.70
N ALA A 221 -8.18 21.19 -4.72
CA ALA A 221 -9.40 21.70 -4.14
C ALA A 221 -9.69 20.93 -2.83
N TYR A 222 -9.81 21.66 -1.71
CA TYR A 222 -10.27 21.07 -0.47
C TYR A 222 -11.78 20.93 -0.49
N LEU A 223 -12.28 19.76 -0.10
CA LEU A 223 -13.70 19.52 0.05
C LEU A 223 -14.20 20.28 1.27
N LYS A 224 -15.25 21.07 1.08
CA LYS A 224 -15.90 21.84 2.14
C LYS A 224 -17.23 21.19 2.51
N TYR A 225 -17.59 21.27 3.77
CA TYR A 225 -18.96 21.00 4.21
C TYR A 225 -19.48 22.22 4.97
N THR A 226 -20.76 22.45 4.84
CA THR A 226 -21.45 23.48 5.61
C THR A 226 -22.05 22.83 6.85
N ASP A 227 -21.67 23.29 8.03
CA ASP A 227 -22.23 22.80 9.28
C ASP A 227 -23.68 23.31 9.48
N ALA A 228 -24.34 22.85 10.55
CA ALA A 228 -25.72 23.22 10.84
C ALA A 228 -25.93 24.73 11.10
N GLU A 229 -24.85 25.44 11.43
CA GLU A 229 -24.81 26.90 11.65
C GLU A 229 -24.51 27.68 10.36
N GLY A 230 -24.37 27.02 9.22
CA GLY A 230 -24.11 27.65 7.92
C GLY A 230 -22.65 28.03 7.69
N VAL A 231 -21.71 27.56 8.52
CA VAL A 231 -20.28 27.83 8.37
C VAL A 231 -19.62 26.78 7.49
N GLU A 232 -18.92 27.21 6.45
CA GLU A 232 -18.11 26.33 5.61
C GLU A 232 -16.85 25.91 6.34
N ARG A 233 -16.62 24.59 6.47
CA ARG A 233 -15.41 24.02 7.06
C ARG A 233 -14.75 23.07 6.08
N ASP A 234 -13.43 23.09 6.06
CA ASP A 234 -12.65 22.15 5.25
C ASP A 234 -12.69 20.74 5.87
N LEU A 235 -13.05 19.75 5.08
CA LEU A 235 -13.07 18.33 5.49
C LEU A 235 -11.65 17.73 5.66
N GLY A 236 -10.59 18.50 5.40
CA GLY A 236 -9.21 18.01 5.39
C GLY A 236 -8.93 16.97 4.29
N MET A 237 -9.86 16.80 3.35
CA MET A 237 -9.68 15.98 2.17
C MET A 237 -9.48 16.89 0.96
N ALA A 238 -8.37 16.66 0.26
CA ALA A 238 -8.04 17.37 -0.95
C ALA A 238 -8.37 16.53 -2.17
N THR A 239 -8.75 17.18 -3.28
CA THR A 239 -8.95 16.53 -4.57
C THR A 239 -8.10 17.19 -5.64
N TRP A 240 -7.51 16.37 -6.51
CA TRP A 240 -6.78 16.79 -7.69
C TRP A 240 -7.39 16.13 -8.92
N ASN A 241 -7.93 16.93 -9.83
CA ASN A 241 -8.68 16.46 -11.01
C ASN A 241 -9.74 15.40 -10.68
N GLY A 242 -10.50 15.61 -9.58
CA GLY A 242 -11.56 14.71 -9.14
C GLY A 242 -11.09 13.43 -8.43
N ARG A 243 -9.79 13.30 -8.12
CA ARG A 243 -9.21 12.17 -7.38
C ARG A 243 -8.81 12.62 -5.99
N LEU A 244 -9.07 11.76 -5.01
CA LEU A 244 -8.64 12.01 -3.62
C LEU A 244 -7.11 12.13 -3.54
N VAL A 245 -6.63 13.09 -2.78
CA VAL A 245 -5.21 13.27 -2.50
C VAL A 245 -4.93 12.93 -1.04
N LEU A 246 -4.02 12.00 -0.83
CA LEU A 246 -3.44 11.69 0.48
C LEU A 246 -2.03 12.25 0.53
N ILE A 247 -1.79 13.17 1.46
CA ILE A 247 -0.47 13.77 1.69
C ILE A 247 0.22 12.96 2.78
N ASP A 248 1.43 12.48 2.49
CA ASP A 248 2.22 11.69 3.41
C ASP A 248 3.72 11.88 3.21
N ASP A 249 4.41 12.28 4.27
CA ASP A 249 5.86 12.51 4.27
C ASP A 249 6.68 11.21 4.32
N SER A 250 6.04 10.04 4.54
CA SER A 250 6.71 8.74 4.40
C SER A 250 6.85 8.27 2.94
N MET A 251 6.41 9.06 1.97
CA MET A 251 6.57 8.75 0.56
C MET A 251 8.05 8.65 0.17
N PRO A 252 8.40 7.73 -0.76
CA PRO A 252 9.79 7.56 -1.19
C PRO A 252 10.36 8.83 -1.79
N VAL A 253 11.46 9.30 -1.22
CA VAL A 253 12.29 10.39 -1.74
C VAL A 253 13.67 9.79 -2.05
N GLU A 254 14.09 9.86 -3.29
CA GLU A 254 15.42 9.41 -3.72
C GLU A 254 16.30 10.63 -3.95
N VAL A 255 17.44 10.69 -3.27
CA VAL A 255 18.42 11.74 -3.49
C VAL A 255 19.42 11.23 -4.51
N LYS A 256 19.52 11.90 -5.66
CA LYS A 256 20.49 11.59 -6.70
C LYS A 256 21.48 12.74 -6.86
N ASN A 257 22.76 12.41 -6.93
CA ASN A 257 23.79 13.33 -7.33
C ASN A 257 23.79 13.46 -8.86
N VAL A 258 23.62 14.68 -9.34
CA VAL A 258 23.44 14.97 -10.77
C VAL A 258 24.62 15.80 -11.27
N GLY A 259 25.36 15.26 -12.25
CA GLY A 259 26.40 15.95 -13.01
C GLY A 259 27.80 15.99 -12.37
N SER A 260 28.78 16.35 -13.16
CA SER A 260 30.21 16.45 -12.77
C SER A 260 30.53 17.65 -11.86
N THR A 261 29.61 18.59 -11.73
CA THR A 261 29.71 19.78 -10.87
C THR A 261 28.85 19.68 -9.61
N GLY A 262 28.25 18.51 -9.37
CA GLY A 262 27.75 18.04 -8.11
C GLY A 262 26.69 18.88 -7.41
N GLY A 263 25.42 18.59 -7.67
CA GLY A 263 24.32 18.96 -6.80
C GLY A 263 23.46 17.75 -6.49
N ASP A 264 23.01 17.62 -5.23
CA ASP A 264 22.04 16.61 -4.86
C ASP A 264 20.63 17.08 -5.22
N VAL A 265 19.89 16.24 -5.93
CA VAL A 265 18.52 16.52 -6.32
C VAL A 265 17.60 15.50 -5.67
N SER A 266 16.56 16.00 -5.00
CA SER A 266 15.52 15.15 -4.41
C SER A 266 14.47 14.79 -5.47
N LEU A 267 14.26 13.49 -5.69
CA LEU A 267 13.26 12.94 -6.56
C LEU A 267 12.09 12.42 -5.73
N TYR A 268 10.93 13.03 -5.91
CA TYR A 268 9.71 12.68 -5.19
C TYR A 268 8.89 11.70 -6.03
N THR A 269 8.49 10.60 -5.41
CA THR A 269 7.59 9.62 -6.02
C THR A 269 6.16 9.88 -5.58
N THR A 270 5.25 10.04 -6.53
CA THR A 270 3.80 10.14 -6.30
C THR A 270 3.14 8.89 -6.86
N TYR A 271 2.38 8.15 -6.04
CA TYR A 271 1.63 6.99 -6.49
C TYR A 271 0.19 7.35 -6.83
N ILE A 272 -0.31 6.76 -7.90
CA ILE A 272 -1.69 6.89 -8.37
C ILE A 272 -2.30 5.50 -8.34
N LEU A 273 -3.35 5.33 -7.55
CA LEU A 273 -4.02 4.05 -7.35
C LEU A 273 -5.47 4.15 -7.83
N GLY A 274 -5.93 3.08 -8.44
CA GLY A 274 -7.32 2.95 -8.83
C GLY A 274 -8.14 2.11 -7.87
N GLU A 275 -9.42 2.00 -8.17
CA GLU A 275 -10.35 1.17 -7.40
C GLU A 275 -9.91 -0.29 -7.41
N GLY A 276 -9.84 -0.92 -6.22
CA GLY A 276 -9.44 -2.31 -6.08
C GLY A 276 -7.96 -2.60 -6.38
N ALA A 277 -7.09 -1.59 -6.43
CA ALA A 277 -5.66 -1.79 -6.70
C ALA A 277 -5.00 -2.73 -5.69
N ILE A 278 -5.38 -2.64 -4.42
CA ILE A 278 -4.84 -3.47 -3.34
C ILE A 278 -5.99 -4.12 -2.57
N GLY A 279 -6.01 -5.45 -2.55
CA GLY A 279 -6.84 -6.24 -1.64
C GLY A 279 -6.14 -6.38 -0.29
N PHE A 280 -6.83 -6.04 0.79
CA PHE A 280 -6.26 -6.06 2.13
C PHE A 280 -7.28 -6.66 3.11
N GLU A 281 -6.90 -7.77 3.77
CA GLU A 281 -7.78 -8.46 4.71
C GLU A 281 -7.04 -8.78 6.02
N PRO A 282 -7.56 -8.35 7.18
CA PRO A 282 -7.03 -8.76 8.47
C PRO A 282 -7.28 -10.26 8.71
N VAL A 283 -6.22 -11.04 8.87
CA VAL A 283 -6.31 -12.48 9.18
C VAL A 283 -6.42 -12.73 10.67
N GLY A 284 -5.89 -11.80 11.48
CA GLY A 284 -5.81 -11.94 12.92
C GLY A 284 -4.65 -12.82 13.39
N ALA A 285 -4.33 -12.74 14.67
CA ALA A 285 -3.38 -13.60 15.36
C ALA A 285 -4.10 -14.43 16.42
N LYS A 286 -3.56 -15.60 16.80
CA LYS A 286 -4.15 -16.46 17.84
C LYS A 286 -4.33 -15.71 19.16
N VAL A 287 -3.29 -14.94 19.56
CA VAL A 287 -3.29 -14.05 20.72
C VAL A 287 -2.86 -12.67 20.23
N PRO A 288 -3.80 -11.77 19.87
CA PRO A 288 -3.46 -10.46 19.30
C PRO A 288 -2.81 -9.53 20.30
N TYR A 289 -3.24 -9.60 21.56
CA TYR A 289 -2.72 -8.77 22.65
C TYR A 289 -2.44 -9.66 23.87
N GLU A 290 -1.28 -9.48 24.47
CA GLU A 290 -0.86 -10.22 25.65
C GLU A 290 -0.08 -9.30 26.57
N MET A 291 -0.30 -9.40 27.86
CA MET A 291 0.46 -8.69 28.88
C MET A 291 1.25 -9.68 29.70
N VAL A 292 2.55 -9.46 29.77
CA VAL A 292 3.49 -10.30 30.53
C VAL A 292 4.09 -9.46 31.65
N ARG A 293 4.06 -9.98 32.88
CA ARG A 293 4.71 -9.38 34.04
C ARG A 293 5.94 -10.18 34.42
N ASP A 294 7.08 -9.50 34.50
CA ASP A 294 8.31 -10.02 35.07
C ASP A 294 8.66 -9.26 36.34
N ALA A 295 8.43 -9.94 37.50
CA ALA A 295 8.68 -9.35 38.80
C ALA A 295 10.17 -9.34 39.19
N LYS A 296 11.05 -10.05 38.46
CA LYS A 296 12.47 -10.16 38.80
C LYS A 296 13.33 -9.14 38.10
N THR A 297 12.91 -8.70 36.91
CA THR A 297 13.67 -7.76 36.08
C THR A 297 13.39 -6.33 36.57
N ARG A 298 14.43 -5.54 36.85
CA ARG A 298 14.37 -4.11 37.22
C ARG A 298 13.41 -3.75 38.35
N GLY A 299 13.19 -4.71 39.30
CA GLY A 299 12.26 -4.52 40.42
C GLY A 299 10.80 -4.75 40.09
N GLY A 300 10.49 -5.18 38.88
CA GLY A 300 9.17 -5.42 38.29
C GLY A 300 8.97 -4.64 37.01
N GLU A 301 8.56 -5.34 35.96
CA GLU A 301 8.18 -4.72 34.69
C GLU A 301 6.96 -5.39 34.06
N ASP A 302 6.13 -4.60 33.42
CA ASP A 302 4.99 -5.03 32.63
C ASP A 302 5.26 -4.81 31.15
N THR A 303 5.09 -5.85 30.33
CA THR A 303 5.26 -5.78 28.87
C THR A 303 3.95 -6.07 28.17
N LEU A 304 3.45 -5.11 27.42
CA LEU A 304 2.29 -5.28 26.54
C LEU A 304 2.79 -5.69 25.14
N ILE A 305 2.42 -6.88 24.69
CA ILE A 305 2.76 -7.42 23.38
C ILE A 305 1.54 -7.31 22.47
N SER A 306 1.74 -6.76 21.29
CA SER A 306 0.71 -6.70 20.25
C SER A 306 1.19 -7.42 18.99
N ARG A 307 0.32 -8.26 18.42
CA ARG A 307 0.58 -9.07 17.21
C ARG A 307 -0.53 -8.84 16.19
N LYS A 308 -0.14 -8.64 14.95
CA LYS A 308 -1.05 -8.40 13.84
C LYS A 308 -0.66 -9.24 12.63
N ARG A 309 -1.65 -9.79 11.90
CA ARG A 309 -1.45 -10.48 10.63
C ARG A 309 -2.47 -9.97 9.62
N ASN A 310 -1.99 -9.68 8.42
CA ASN A 310 -2.82 -9.22 7.32
C ASN A 310 -2.49 -10.03 6.06
N ALA A 311 -3.48 -10.30 5.24
CA ALA A 311 -3.33 -10.85 3.91
C ALA A 311 -3.42 -9.73 2.87
N VAL A 312 -2.63 -9.85 1.82
CA VAL A 312 -2.55 -8.84 0.74
C VAL A 312 -2.60 -9.51 -0.61
N SER A 313 -3.38 -8.90 -1.51
CA SER A 313 -3.36 -9.14 -2.94
C SER A 313 -3.19 -7.82 -3.69
N VAL A 314 -2.61 -7.86 -4.88
CA VAL A 314 -2.47 -6.67 -5.73
C VAL A 314 -3.09 -6.98 -7.08
N ALA A 315 -3.97 -6.11 -7.56
CA ALA A 315 -4.70 -6.34 -8.81
C ALA A 315 -3.73 -6.57 -9.98
N GLY A 316 -3.81 -7.74 -10.60
CA GLY A 316 -3.01 -8.10 -11.75
C GLY A 316 -1.53 -8.34 -11.50
N ILE A 317 -1.07 -8.35 -10.24
CA ILE A 317 0.32 -8.58 -9.85
C ILE A 317 0.38 -9.77 -8.90
N SER A 318 1.35 -10.64 -9.14
CA SER A 318 1.60 -11.86 -8.38
C SER A 318 2.83 -11.69 -7.49
N TYR A 319 2.73 -12.11 -6.24
CA TYR A 319 3.87 -12.26 -5.35
C TYR A 319 4.49 -13.64 -5.55
N LEU A 320 5.80 -13.73 -5.85
CA LEU A 320 6.46 -14.98 -6.23
C LEU A 320 7.20 -15.67 -5.10
N LYS A 321 7.49 -14.98 -4.01
CA LYS A 321 8.29 -15.48 -2.88
C LYS A 321 9.73 -15.90 -3.27
N THR A 322 10.24 -15.50 -4.42
CA THR A 322 11.52 -16.00 -4.99
C THR A 322 12.73 -15.62 -4.14
N SER A 323 12.75 -14.42 -3.59
CA SER A 323 13.84 -13.88 -2.76
C SER A 323 13.43 -13.63 -1.32
N GLN A 324 12.42 -14.35 -0.82
CA GLN A 324 11.99 -14.27 0.57
C GLN A 324 12.74 -15.31 1.40
N ALA A 325 13.52 -14.86 2.40
CA ALA A 325 14.24 -15.72 3.33
C ALA A 325 13.44 -16.03 4.59
N THR A 326 12.54 -15.12 4.99
CA THR A 326 11.76 -15.23 6.23
C THR A 326 10.40 -15.87 5.99
N ASN A 327 9.80 -16.46 7.03
CA ASN A 327 8.45 -17.04 6.92
C ASN A 327 7.36 -15.98 6.69
N SER A 328 7.57 -14.76 7.21
CA SER A 328 6.69 -13.62 6.98
C SER A 328 7.52 -12.53 6.29
N PRO A 329 7.13 -12.04 5.10
CA PRO A 329 7.96 -11.12 4.36
C PRO A 329 8.20 -9.83 5.15
N THR A 330 9.48 -9.42 5.23
CA THR A 330 9.89 -8.13 5.77
C THR A 330 9.62 -7.00 4.76
N ASN A 331 9.66 -5.74 5.19
CA ASN A 331 9.49 -4.63 4.26
C ASN A 331 10.59 -4.61 3.19
N ALA A 332 11.85 -4.96 3.54
CA ALA A 332 12.94 -5.07 2.59
C ALA A 332 12.71 -6.17 1.53
N GLU A 333 12.15 -7.32 1.94
CA GLU A 333 11.77 -8.39 1.00
C GLU A 333 10.59 -7.99 0.11
N LEU A 334 9.64 -7.19 0.63
CA LEU A 334 8.55 -6.64 -0.16
C LEU A 334 9.02 -5.58 -1.17
N GLU A 335 10.06 -4.81 -0.86
CA GLU A 335 10.70 -3.84 -1.76
C GLU A 335 11.53 -4.52 -2.87
N ASN A 336 11.87 -5.80 -2.71
CA ASN A 336 12.67 -6.51 -3.69
C ASN A 336 11.83 -6.90 -4.91
N GLY A 337 12.14 -6.30 -6.06
CA GLY A 337 11.44 -6.55 -7.33
C GLY A 337 11.44 -8.02 -7.77
N LYS A 338 12.43 -8.83 -7.36
CA LYS A 338 12.48 -10.27 -7.70
C LYS A 338 11.32 -11.08 -7.11
N ASN A 339 10.64 -10.55 -6.11
CA ASN A 339 9.47 -11.18 -5.50
C ASN A 339 8.15 -10.82 -6.20
N TRP A 340 8.17 -9.99 -7.24
CA TRP A 340 6.99 -9.50 -7.93
C TRP A 340 7.03 -9.80 -9.42
N SER A 341 5.89 -10.08 -10.01
CA SER A 341 5.69 -10.25 -11.45
C SER A 341 4.25 -9.94 -11.81
N LEU A 342 4.00 -9.62 -13.06
CA LEU A 342 2.64 -9.65 -13.59
C LEU A 342 2.04 -11.05 -13.44
N VAL A 343 0.74 -11.12 -13.24
CA VAL A 343 -0.01 -12.37 -13.27
C VAL A 343 0.17 -13.02 -14.64
N SER A 344 0.64 -14.28 -14.64
CA SER A 344 1.00 -15.00 -15.87
C SER A 344 0.61 -16.48 -15.78
N ASN A 345 0.53 -17.13 -16.93
CA ASN A 345 0.41 -18.59 -17.05
C ASN A 345 1.77 -19.28 -17.28
N GLY A 346 2.86 -18.54 -17.09
CA GLY A 346 4.23 -18.98 -17.35
C GLY A 346 4.76 -18.53 -18.74
N THR A 347 3.89 -18.25 -19.70
CA THR A 347 4.24 -17.79 -21.06
C THR A 347 3.69 -16.40 -21.32
N ASP A 348 2.39 -16.21 -21.08
CA ASP A 348 1.67 -14.97 -21.34
C ASP A 348 1.29 -14.28 -20.03
N CYS A 349 1.27 -12.94 -20.07
CA CYS A 349 0.91 -12.10 -18.95
C CYS A 349 -0.40 -11.37 -19.25
N ILE A 350 -1.10 -10.97 -18.20
CA ILE A 350 -2.26 -10.09 -18.36
C ILE A 350 -1.85 -8.76 -18.98
N ALA A 351 -2.77 -8.11 -19.69
CA ALA A 351 -2.54 -6.80 -20.27
C ALA A 351 -2.27 -5.76 -19.17
N HIS A 352 -1.10 -5.11 -19.20
CA HIS A 352 -0.70 -4.12 -18.21
C HIS A 352 -1.70 -2.96 -18.05
N LYS A 353 -2.41 -2.56 -19.13
CA LYS A 353 -3.44 -1.51 -19.12
C LYS A 353 -4.64 -1.82 -18.20
N ALA A 354 -4.82 -3.08 -17.80
CA ALA A 354 -5.86 -3.46 -16.86
C ALA A 354 -5.50 -3.14 -15.40
N ILE A 355 -4.22 -2.88 -15.10
CA ILE A 355 -3.69 -2.68 -13.74
C ILE A 355 -3.81 -1.20 -13.34
N PRO A 356 -4.62 -0.88 -12.32
CA PRO A 356 -4.88 0.49 -11.94
C PRO A 356 -3.83 1.03 -10.93
N ILE A 357 -2.55 0.93 -11.29
CA ILE A 357 -1.43 1.40 -10.46
C ILE A 357 -0.46 2.15 -11.34
N ALA A 358 -0.13 3.40 -11.01
CA ALA A 358 0.87 4.18 -11.72
C ALA A 358 1.70 5.01 -10.74
N ARG A 359 2.84 5.53 -11.19
CA ARG A 359 3.66 6.47 -10.42
C ARG A 359 4.16 7.63 -11.28
N ILE A 360 4.35 8.76 -10.63
CA ILE A 360 5.01 9.94 -11.19
C ILE A 360 6.31 10.15 -10.41
N ILE A 361 7.39 10.47 -11.10
CA ILE A 361 8.67 10.89 -10.50
C ILE A 361 8.90 12.34 -10.89
N SER A 362 9.07 13.22 -9.91
CA SER A 362 9.23 14.66 -10.10
C SER A 362 10.27 15.24 -9.14
N ARG A 363 10.61 16.50 -9.33
CA ARG A 363 11.49 17.26 -8.40
C ARG A 363 10.70 18.14 -7.41
N GLY A 364 9.44 17.85 -7.19
CA GLY A 364 8.57 18.59 -6.28
C GLY A 364 7.42 19.32 -6.97
#